data_f2330148a0160ae33f5c649e465dcd0f
#
_entry.id   f2330148a0160ae33f5c649e465dcd0f
#
_cell.length_a   1.000
_cell.length_b   1.000
_cell.length_c   1.000
_cell.angle_alpha   90.00
_cell.angle_beta   90.00
_cell.angle_gamma   90.00
#
_symmetry.space_group_name_H-M   'P 1'
#
loop_
_entity.id
_entity.type
_entity.pdbx_description
1 polymer ?
#
loop_
_entity_poly.entity_id
_entity_poly.type
_entity_poly.pdbx_seq_one_letter_code
_entity_poly.pdbx_strand_id
1 'polypeptide(L)'
;MANKPSIPKGTRDFGPEEMAKRNYIFDTIKAAFQLYGFRQIETPAMETLHTLMGKYGEEGDKLLFKVLNSGDYLKKVSDEELVDRNVYKLQTKLCEKGLRYDLTVPFARYVVMHREELQMPFKRYQIQPVWRADRPQKGRYREFYQCDADVVGSDSLLNEVELVQIMDTVFTRFGVRVAIKVNNRKILTGIAEVIGEAEKIVDITVAIDKIDKIGVDGVNAELRSDGISEEAIARLQPIINLQGTNDEKLATIAEVLRESETGLKGVEEVRFILDTLKGVGLHNTVELDLTLARGLNYYTGAIFEVKALDVEIGSITGGGRYDNLTGIFGMPGLSGVGFSFGADRIYDVLNALDLYPKESRQGTEVLFINFGDAETAYCMPLVAKLRQAGIATELFPDKAKMKKQMNYANAKHVPFVALAGESEMAEGKVTLKDMETGEQHLLTVEEVVAKLRP
;
A
#
# COMPACT_ATOMS: atom_id res chain seq x y z
N MET A 1 -27.40 31.01 5.13
CA MET A 1 -26.57 30.23 6.08
C MET A 1 -25.30 29.86 5.35
N ALA A 2 -24.13 30.12 5.90
CA ALA A 2 -22.87 29.65 5.30
C ALA A 2 -22.82 28.11 5.41
N ASN A 3 -22.61 27.45 4.27
CA ASN A 3 -22.42 26.00 4.28
C ASN A 3 -21.14 25.67 5.07
N LYS A 4 -21.23 24.83 6.09
CA LYS A 4 -20.02 24.30 6.74
C LYS A 4 -19.21 23.51 5.70
N PRO A 5 -17.90 23.79 5.59
CA PRO A 5 -17.02 22.98 4.74
C PRO A 5 -17.08 21.52 5.17
N SER A 6 -17.06 20.61 4.22
CA SER A 6 -17.05 19.17 4.44
C SER A 6 -16.26 18.46 3.32
N ILE A 7 -15.74 17.28 3.63
CA ILE A 7 -15.07 16.41 2.66
C ILE A 7 -15.99 15.24 2.28
N PRO A 8 -15.78 14.59 1.12
CA PRO A 8 -16.54 13.40 0.74
C PRO A 8 -16.39 12.28 1.77
N LYS A 9 -17.49 11.54 2.01
CA LYS A 9 -17.47 10.43 2.96
C LYS A 9 -16.47 9.35 2.54
N GLY A 10 -15.59 8.96 3.45
CA GLY A 10 -14.56 7.94 3.20
C GLY A 10 -13.25 8.48 2.64
N THR A 11 -13.11 9.82 2.54
CA THR A 11 -11.84 10.50 2.29
C THR A 11 -11.35 11.18 3.57
N ARG A 12 -10.09 11.64 3.60
CA ARG A 12 -9.45 12.25 4.77
C ARG A 12 -8.54 13.38 4.37
N ASP A 13 -8.47 14.42 5.21
CA ASP A 13 -7.36 15.34 5.23
C ASP A 13 -6.25 14.78 6.12
N PHE A 14 -5.01 15.11 5.83
CA PHE A 14 -3.84 14.73 6.64
C PHE A 14 -3.09 16.00 7.05
N GLY A 15 -2.96 16.20 8.35
CA GLY A 15 -2.18 17.29 8.91
C GLY A 15 -0.66 17.04 8.77
N PRO A 16 0.18 18.05 9.12
CA PRO A 16 1.63 17.95 8.95
C PRO A 16 2.26 16.74 9.67
N GLU A 17 1.83 16.43 10.89
CA GLU A 17 2.33 15.29 11.66
C GLU A 17 1.93 13.94 11.02
N GLU A 18 0.69 13.85 10.54
CA GLU A 18 0.20 12.65 9.86
C GLU A 18 0.94 12.46 8.52
N MET A 19 1.21 13.56 7.79
CA MET A 19 1.99 13.51 6.56
C MET A 19 3.45 13.10 6.82
N ALA A 20 4.06 13.54 7.91
CA ALA A 20 5.41 13.10 8.29
C ALA A 20 5.45 11.57 8.51
N LYS A 21 4.47 11.01 9.22
CA LYS A 21 4.31 9.57 9.40
C LYS A 21 4.08 8.83 8.07
N ARG A 22 3.24 9.37 7.20
CA ARG A 22 2.98 8.78 5.87
C ARG A 22 4.22 8.80 4.99
N ASN A 23 4.97 9.91 4.99
CA ASN A 23 6.23 10.01 4.24
C ASN A 23 7.26 8.98 4.73
N TYR A 24 7.37 8.76 6.04
CA TYR A 24 8.22 7.69 6.59
C TYR A 24 7.86 6.31 6.00
N ILE A 25 6.55 6.00 5.88
CA ILE A 25 6.08 4.75 5.26
C ILE A 25 6.50 4.71 3.79
N PHE A 26 6.20 5.76 3.03
CA PHE A 26 6.49 5.80 1.59
C PHE A 26 7.99 5.73 1.31
N ASP A 27 8.81 6.47 2.06
CA ASP A 27 10.26 6.49 1.88
C ASP A 27 10.91 5.15 2.23
N THR A 28 10.44 4.48 3.29
CA THR A 28 10.91 3.14 3.67
C THR A 28 10.59 2.11 2.60
N ILE A 29 9.36 2.11 2.07
CA ILE A 29 8.92 1.20 1.00
C ILE A 29 9.68 1.51 -0.29
N LYS A 30 9.79 2.78 -0.68
CA LYS A 30 10.53 3.23 -1.86
C LYS A 30 11.99 2.79 -1.82
N ALA A 31 12.66 3.00 -0.68
CA ALA A 31 14.04 2.58 -0.51
C ALA A 31 14.22 1.06 -0.62
N ALA A 32 13.23 0.26 -0.14
CA ALA A 32 13.24 -1.18 -0.34
C ALA A 32 13.07 -1.54 -1.82
N PHE A 33 12.09 -0.99 -2.53
CA PHE A 33 11.90 -1.25 -3.96
C PHE A 33 13.16 -0.93 -4.79
N GLN A 34 13.79 0.21 -4.50
CA GLN A 34 15.03 0.62 -5.19
C GLN A 34 16.20 -0.32 -4.92
N LEU A 35 16.31 -0.87 -3.70
CA LEU A 35 17.33 -1.84 -3.32
C LEU A 35 17.25 -3.12 -4.17
N TYR A 36 16.03 -3.53 -4.57
CA TYR A 36 15.79 -4.70 -5.42
C TYR A 36 15.75 -4.37 -6.93
N GLY A 37 16.13 -3.17 -7.31
CA GLY A 37 16.25 -2.75 -8.72
C GLY A 37 14.94 -2.36 -9.39
N PHE A 38 13.87 -2.14 -8.64
CA PHE A 38 12.61 -1.66 -9.18
C PHE A 38 12.70 -0.17 -9.56
N ARG A 39 12.08 0.21 -10.67
CA ARG A 39 12.07 1.57 -11.19
C ARG A 39 10.70 2.21 -11.04
N GLN A 40 10.67 3.48 -10.65
CA GLN A 40 9.41 4.20 -10.46
C GLN A 40 8.76 4.54 -11.78
N ILE A 41 7.45 4.32 -11.86
CA ILE A 41 6.57 4.88 -12.89
C ILE A 41 5.36 5.54 -12.24
N GLU A 42 4.62 6.30 -13.03
CA GLU A 42 3.30 6.82 -12.68
C GLU A 42 2.34 6.65 -13.86
N THR A 43 1.07 6.44 -13.53
CA THR A 43 -0.03 6.43 -14.51
C THR A 43 -1.08 7.49 -14.12
N PRO A 44 -1.92 7.94 -15.03
CA PRO A 44 -2.96 8.92 -14.71
C PRO A 44 -3.92 8.43 -13.63
N ALA A 45 -4.43 9.35 -12.80
CA ALA A 45 -5.48 9.05 -11.83
C ALA A 45 -6.80 8.66 -12.50
N MET A 46 -7.07 9.23 -13.66
CA MET A 46 -8.24 8.93 -14.51
C MET A 46 -7.83 8.03 -15.67
N GLU A 47 -8.58 6.96 -15.86
CA GLU A 47 -8.48 6.06 -17.01
C GLU A 47 -9.80 6.11 -17.81
N THR A 48 -9.77 5.66 -19.07
CA THR A 48 -11.02 5.46 -19.81
C THR A 48 -11.85 4.36 -19.14
N LEU A 49 -13.17 4.48 -19.14
CA LEU A 49 -14.02 3.42 -18.58
C LEU A 49 -13.82 2.08 -19.31
N HIS A 50 -13.49 2.10 -20.59
CA HIS A 50 -13.16 0.89 -21.35
C HIS A 50 -11.93 0.16 -20.78
N THR A 51 -10.94 0.90 -20.29
CA THR A 51 -9.77 0.33 -19.61
C THR A 51 -10.15 -0.32 -18.28
N LEU A 52 -11.07 0.28 -17.52
CA LEU A 52 -11.40 -0.15 -16.16
C LEU A 52 -12.50 -1.22 -16.12
N MET A 53 -13.56 -1.09 -16.92
CA MET A 53 -14.73 -1.94 -16.82
C MET A 53 -14.49 -3.37 -17.32
N GLY A 54 -15.12 -4.34 -16.65
CA GLY A 54 -15.00 -5.76 -16.96
C GLY A 54 -13.68 -6.41 -16.53
N LYS A 55 -12.87 -5.72 -15.74
CA LYS A 55 -11.55 -6.20 -15.28
C LYS A 55 -11.56 -6.70 -13.83
N TYR A 56 -12.50 -6.21 -13.03
CA TYR A 56 -12.59 -6.46 -11.59
C TYR A 56 -13.76 -7.36 -11.19
N GLY A 57 -14.47 -7.93 -12.18
CA GLY A 57 -15.74 -8.63 -11.97
C GLY A 57 -16.91 -7.69 -11.70
N GLU A 58 -18.13 -8.23 -11.62
CA GLU A 58 -19.34 -7.42 -11.46
C GLU A 58 -19.35 -6.57 -10.17
N GLU A 59 -18.81 -7.10 -9.08
CA GLU A 59 -18.73 -6.39 -7.81
C GLU A 59 -17.75 -5.23 -7.91
N GLY A 60 -16.56 -5.45 -8.47
CA GLY A 60 -15.56 -4.39 -8.66
C GLY A 60 -16.05 -3.29 -9.58
N ASP A 61 -16.75 -3.62 -10.65
CA ASP A 61 -17.32 -2.62 -11.59
C ASP A 61 -18.35 -1.71 -10.93
N LYS A 62 -19.08 -2.21 -9.89
CA LYS A 62 -20.00 -1.39 -9.07
C LYS A 62 -19.25 -0.42 -8.15
N LEU A 63 -18.02 -0.73 -7.80
CA LEU A 63 -17.17 0.07 -6.91
C LEU A 63 -16.32 1.12 -7.65
N LEU A 64 -16.34 1.17 -8.98
CA LEU A 64 -15.64 2.18 -9.76
C LEU A 64 -16.29 3.56 -9.60
N PHE A 65 -15.48 4.57 -9.25
CA PHE A 65 -15.90 5.96 -9.36
C PHE A 65 -15.88 6.40 -10.83
N LYS A 66 -17.03 6.76 -11.35
CA LYS A 66 -17.23 7.23 -12.72
C LYS A 66 -17.24 8.75 -12.73
N VAL A 67 -16.53 9.33 -13.70
CA VAL A 67 -16.42 10.79 -13.85
C VAL A 67 -17.35 11.26 -14.94
N LEU A 68 -18.31 12.10 -14.58
CA LEU A 68 -19.25 12.70 -15.51
C LEU A 68 -18.49 13.53 -16.55
N ASN A 69 -18.87 13.42 -17.83
CA ASN A 69 -18.27 14.19 -18.91
C ASN A 69 -18.42 15.70 -18.67
N SER A 70 -17.40 16.46 -19.01
CA SER A 70 -17.42 17.91 -18.86
C SER A 70 -18.29 18.56 -19.95
N GLY A 71 -18.84 19.74 -19.65
CA GLY A 71 -19.70 20.49 -20.57
C GLY A 71 -21.11 19.91 -20.64
N ASP A 72 -21.69 19.87 -21.84
CA ASP A 72 -23.01 19.27 -22.06
C ASP A 72 -22.92 17.75 -22.09
N TYR A 73 -22.99 17.13 -20.92
CA TYR A 73 -22.87 15.69 -20.73
C TYR A 73 -24.08 14.91 -21.22
N LEU A 74 -25.21 15.58 -21.50
CA LEU A 74 -26.41 14.95 -22.09
C LEU A 74 -26.41 14.92 -23.63
N LYS A 75 -25.49 15.62 -24.29
CA LYS A 75 -25.41 15.75 -25.75
C LYS A 75 -25.51 14.43 -26.52
N LYS A 76 -25.00 13.32 -25.93
CA LYS A 76 -25.00 11.99 -26.55
C LYS A 76 -26.18 11.10 -26.11
N VAL A 77 -27.09 11.61 -25.30
CA VAL A 77 -28.20 10.86 -24.70
C VAL A 77 -29.51 11.34 -25.33
N SER A 78 -30.35 10.42 -25.82
CA SER A 78 -31.68 10.76 -26.31
C SER A 78 -32.71 10.84 -25.18
N ASP A 79 -33.83 11.53 -25.42
CA ASP A 79 -34.92 11.61 -24.47
C ASP A 79 -35.51 10.23 -24.16
N GLU A 80 -35.56 9.32 -25.15
CA GLU A 80 -36.02 7.95 -24.96
C GLU A 80 -35.12 7.17 -24.02
N GLU A 81 -33.79 7.35 -24.13
CA GLU A 81 -32.81 6.71 -23.22
C GLU A 81 -32.93 7.23 -21.79
N LEU A 82 -33.23 8.51 -21.60
CA LEU A 82 -33.51 9.09 -20.30
C LEU A 82 -34.78 8.53 -19.67
N VAL A 83 -35.80 8.27 -20.48
CA VAL A 83 -37.09 7.65 -20.08
C VAL A 83 -36.87 6.17 -19.74
N ASP A 84 -36.13 5.43 -20.56
CA ASP A 84 -35.79 4.00 -20.34
C ASP A 84 -35.01 3.75 -19.03
N ARG A 85 -34.25 4.75 -18.56
CA ARG A 85 -33.45 4.68 -17.34
C ARG A 85 -32.51 3.47 -17.28
N ASN A 86 -32.07 2.96 -18.40
CA ASN A 86 -31.06 1.89 -18.44
C ASN A 86 -29.71 2.41 -18.01
N VAL A 87 -29.35 2.14 -16.75
CA VAL A 87 -28.13 2.66 -16.10
C VAL A 87 -26.87 2.28 -16.88
N TYR A 88 -26.79 1.07 -17.42
CA TYR A 88 -25.61 0.60 -18.16
C TYR A 88 -25.41 1.36 -19.48
N LYS A 89 -26.50 1.60 -20.25
CA LYS A 89 -26.43 2.38 -21.46
C LYS A 89 -26.12 3.86 -21.20
N LEU A 90 -26.81 4.44 -20.22
CA LEU A 90 -26.58 5.83 -19.83
C LEU A 90 -25.15 6.08 -19.34
N GLN A 91 -24.64 5.19 -18.47
CA GLN A 91 -23.31 5.32 -17.89
C GLN A 91 -22.21 5.47 -18.94
N THR A 92 -22.22 4.67 -20.02
CA THR A 92 -21.20 4.72 -21.07
C THR A 92 -21.25 6.00 -21.89
N LYS A 93 -22.42 6.66 -21.97
CA LYS A 93 -22.59 7.93 -22.67
C LYS A 93 -22.29 9.14 -21.79
N LEU A 94 -22.63 9.06 -20.49
CA LEU A 94 -22.46 10.14 -19.52
C LEU A 94 -21.03 10.22 -18.97
N CYS A 95 -20.34 9.09 -18.90
CA CYS A 95 -19.02 8.95 -18.29
C CYS A 95 -18.07 8.20 -19.23
N GLU A 96 -17.14 8.90 -19.84
CA GLU A 96 -16.08 8.29 -20.67
C GLU A 96 -14.86 7.87 -19.82
N LYS A 97 -14.77 8.34 -18.58
CA LYS A 97 -13.63 8.18 -17.66
C LYS A 97 -14.09 7.74 -16.28
N GLY A 98 -13.19 7.10 -15.58
CA GLY A 98 -13.34 6.78 -14.16
C GLY A 98 -12.04 7.00 -13.42
N LEU A 99 -12.10 7.03 -12.08
CA LEU A 99 -10.92 6.98 -11.24
C LEU A 99 -10.41 5.54 -11.17
N ARG A 100 -9.10 5.35 -11.26
CA ARG A 100 -8.49 4.02 -11.20
C ARG A 100 -8.82 3.32 -9.88
N TYR A 101 -9.16 2.05 -9.97
CA TYR A 101 -9.54 1.19 -8.84
C TYR A 101 -8.33 0.58 -8.15
N ASP A 102 -7.28 0.29 -8.94
CA ASP A 102 -5.97 -0.21 -8.54
C ASP A 102 -4.88 0.40 -9.43
N LEU A 103 -3.64 -0.02 -9.22
CA LEU A 103 -2.50 0.38 -10.05
C LEU A 103 -2.12 -0.71 -11.08
N THR A 104 -2.65 -1.93 -10.95
CA THR A 104 -2.25 -3.08 -11.77
C THR A 104 -2.88 -3.02 -13.18
N VAL A 105 -4.18 -2.72 -13.30
CA VAL A 105 -4.83 -2.59 -14.61
C VAL A 105 -4.28 -1.40 -15.41
N PRO A 106 -4.11 -0.19 -14.84
CA PRO A 106 -3.39 0.89 -15.50
C PRO A 106 -1.95 0.53 -15.90
N PHE A 107 -1.26 -0.26 -15.09
CA PHE A 107 0.08 -0.75 -15.42
C PHE A 107 0.07 -1.71 -16.60
N ALA A 108 -0.86 -2.65 -16.67
CA ALA A 108 -1.00 -3.54 -17.82
C ALA A 108 -1.24 -2.76 -19.13
N ARG A 109 -2.11 -1.74 -19.09
CA ARG A 109 -2.29 -0.81 -20.21
C ARG A 109 -1.00 -0.08 -20.57
N TYR A 110 -0.25 0.41 -19.55
CA TYR A 110 1.04 1.08 -19.74
C TYR A 110 2.04 0.17 -20.46
N VAL A 111 2.19 -1.08 -20.00
CA VAL A 111 3.10 -2.06 -20.62
C VAL A 111 2.78 -2.29 -22.09
N VAL A 112 1.50 -2.44 -22.44
CA VAL A 112 1.08 -2.65 -23.83
C VAL A 112 1.38 -1.43 -24.70
N MET A 113 1.13 -0.23 -24.19
CA MET A 113 1.34 1.03 -24.93
C MET A 113 2.84 1.34 -25.15
N HIS A 114 3.71 0.90 -24.23
CA HIS A 114 5.15 1.21 -24.24
C HIS A 114 6.03 -0.02 -24.50
N ARG A 115 5.46 -1.12 -25.04
CA ARG A 115 6.17 -2.41 -25.18
C ARG A 115 7.52 -2.31 -25.91
N GLU A 116 7.61 -1.44 -26.92
CA GLU A 116 8.83 -1.26 -27.73
C GLU A 116 9.93 -0.46 -26.98
N GLU A 117 9.54 0.25 -25.92
CA GLU A 117 10.44 1.07 -25.08
C GLU A 117 10.92 0.31 -23.83
N LEU A 118 10.17 -0.73 -23.43
CA LEU A 118 10.42 -1.47 -22.20
C LEU A 118 11.34 -2.65 -22.43
N GLN A 119 12.40 -2.73 -21.64
CA GLN A 119 13.27 -3.90 -21.61
C GLN A 119 12.75 -4.95 -20.63
N MET A 120 12.49 -6.17 -21.14
CA MET A 120 12.01 -7.28 -20.31
C MET A 120 13.19 -8.11 -19.73
N PRO A 121 13.06 -8.66 -18.52
CA PRO A 121 11.96 -8.43 -17.58
C PRO A 121 11.95 -7.00 -17.05
N PHE A 122 10.76 -6.40 -16.96
CA PHE A 122 10.57 -5.05 -16.47
C PHE A 122 10.08 -5.05 -15.02
N LYS A 123 10.88 -4.47 -14.11
CA LYS A 123 10.59 -4.28 -12.69
C LYS A 123 10.16 -2.84 -12.46
N ARG A 124 8.91 -2.64 -12.07
CA ARG A 124 8.39 -1.31 -11.74
C ARG A 124 7.89 -1.22 -10.32
N TYR A 125 7.94 -0.04 -9.70
CA TYR A 125 7.11 0.28 -8.56
C TYR A 125 6.31 1.57 -8.80
N GLN A 126 5.19 1.69 -8.05
CA GLN A 126 4.28 2.81 -8.16
C GLN A 126 3.65 3.07 -6.79
N ILE A 127 3.73 4.32 -6.30
CA ILE A 127 3.16 4.73 -5.01
C ILE A 127 2.19 5.86 -5.31
N GLN A 128 0.91 5.53 -5.42
CA GLN A 128 -0.11 6.48 -5.85
C GLN A 128 -1.47 6.17 -5.21
N PRO A 129 -2.39 7.18 -5.15
CA PRO A 129 -3.74 6.95 -4.63
C PRO A 129 -4.60 6.17 -5.62
N VAL A 130 -5.55 5.41 -5.08
CA VAL A 130 -6.60 4.69 -5.80
C VAL A 130 -7.96 4.95 -5.14
N TRP A 131 -9.05 4.69 -5.87
CA TRP A 131 -10.39 5.04 -5.43
C TRP A 131 -11.36 3.87 -5.56
N ARG A 132 -12.03 3.54 -4.46
CA ARG A 132 -13.05 2.48 -4.42
C ARG A 132 -14.31 2.99 -3.71
N ALA A 133 -15.48 2.81 -4.31
CA ALA A 133 -16.74 3.23 -3.73
C ALA A 133 -17.23 2.32 -2.58
N ASP A 134 -16.32 1.69 -1.89
CA ASP A 134 -16.58 0.82 -0.73
C ASP A 134 -17.37 1.53 0.37
N ARG A 135 -18.08 0.74 1.21
CA ARG A 135 -18.64 1.25 2.45
C ARG A 135 -17.49 1.57 3.43
N PRO A 136 -17.31 2.83 3.84
CA PRO A 136 -16.21 3.21 4.71
C PRO A 136 -16.31 2.53 6.08
N GLN A 137 -15.18 1.99 6.57
CA GLN A 137 -15.01 1.44 7.91
C GLN A 137 -13.54 1.57 8.32
N LYS A 138 -13.18 1.24 9.56
CA LYS A 138 -11.78 1.28 10.02
C LYS A 138 -10.89 0.43 9.10
N GLY A 139 -9.80 1.03 8.60
CA GLY A 139 -8.87 0.38 7.65
C GLY A 139 -9.42 0.18 6.22
N ARG A 140 -10.60 0.77 5.89
CA ARG A 140 -11.18 0.73 4.53
C ARG A 140 -11.73 2.10 4.17
N TYR A 141 -11.04 2.77 3.27
CA TYR A 141 -11.29 4.13 2.80
C TYR A 141 -11.71 4.12 1.33
N ARG A 142 -12.31 5.22 0.88
CA ARG A 142 -12.68 5.40 -0.53
C ARG A 142 -11.54 5.97 -1.37
N GLU A 143 -10.61 6.67 -0.75
CA GLU A 143 -9.35 7.11 -1.30
C GLU A 143 -8.23 6.63 -0.39
N PHE A 144 -7.26 5.90 -0.94
CA PHE A 144 -6.14 5.35 -0.20
C PHE A 144 -4.95 5.10 -1.12
N TYR A 145 -3.76 4.99 -0.54
CA TYR A 145 -2.53 4.76 -1.30
C TYR A 145 -2.21 3.27 -1.41
N GLN A 146 -1.89 2.84 -2.62
CA GLN A 146 -1.23 1.57 -2.91
C GLN A 146 0.25 1.81 -3.22
N CYS A 147 1.10 0.92 -2.72
CA CYS A 147 2.53 0.89 -3.02
C CYS A 147 2.81 -0.44 -3.70
N ASP A 148 2.71 -0.43 -5.02
CA ASP A 148 2.80 -1.63 -5.85
C ASP A 148 4.22 -1.86 -6.36
N ALA A 149 4.64 -3.11 -6.38
CA ALA A 149 5.83 -3.58 -7.09
C ALA A 149 5.46 -4.78 -7.96
N ASP A 150 5.81 -4.71 -9.25
CA ASP A 150 5.51 -5.76 -10.23
C ASP A 150 6.73 -6.04 -11.13
N VAL A 151 6.84 -7.30 -11.53
CA VAL A 151 7.75 -7.78 -12.55
C VAL A 151 6.94 -8.36 -13.70
N VAL A 152 7.17 -7.91 -14.93
CA VAL A 152 6.53 -8.46 -16.12
C VAL A 152 7.57 -8.96 -17.12
N GLY A 153 7.20 -9.96 -17.93
CA GLY A 153 8.06 -10.52 -18.97
C GLY A 153 9.01 -11.60 -18.46
N SER A 154 8.64 -12.30 -17.37
CA SER A 154 9.40 -13.45 -16.86
C SER A 154 8.50 -14.43 -16.14
N ASP A 155 8.62 -15.71 -16.48
CA ASP A 155 7.91 -16.83 -15.82
C ASP A 155 8.69 -17.40 -14.62
N SER A 156 9.89 -16.88 -14.36
CA SER A 156 10.76 -17.38 -13.29
C SER A 156 10.15 -17.17 -11.92
N LEU A 157 10.07 -18.24 -11.13
CA LEU A 157 9.63 -18.20 -9.72
C LEU A 157 10.62 -17.47 -8.78
N LEU A 158 11.81 -17.12 -9.26
CA LEU A 158 12.74 -16.24 -8.53
C LEU A 158 12.14 -14.85 -8.32
N ASN A 159 11.20 -14.43 -9.17
CA ASN A 159 10.49 -13.17 -8.97
C ASN A 159 9.64 -13.23 -7.69
N GLU A 160 8.91 -14.33 -7.45
CA GLU A 160 8.15 -14.55 -6.23
C GLU A 160 9.03 -14.56 -4.98
N VAL A 161 10.17 -15.26 -5.07
CA VAL A 161 11.17 -15.30 -3.99
C VAL A 161 11.64 -13.88 -3.64
N GLU A 162 11.95 -13.07 -4.63
CA GLU A 162 12.39 -11.68 -4.45
C GLU A 162 11.27 -10.80 -3.85
N LEU A 163 10.02 -10.96 -4.30
CA LEU A 163 8.89 -10.22 -3.75
C LEU A 163 8.66 -10.54 -2.26
N VAL A 164 8.80 -11.81 -1.86
CA VAL A 164 8.72 -12.19 -0.43
C VAL A 164 9.84 -11.56 0.37
N GLN A 165 11.06 -11.51 -0.15
CA GLN A 165 12.19 -10.83 0.50
C GLN A 165 11.93 -9.33 0.67
N ILE A 166 11.30 -8.67 -0.30
CA ILE A 166 10.93 -7.25 -0.20
C ILE A 166 9.91 -7.05 0.93
N MET A 167 8.90 -7.93 1.02
CA MET A 167 7.90 -7.87 2.10
C MET A 167 8.60 -8.02 3.46
N ASP A 168 9.46 -9.01 3.64
CA ASP A 168 10.24 -9.21 4.85
C ASP A 168 11.10 -7.99 5.19
N THR A 169 11.84 -7.46 4.22
CA THR A 169 12.70 -6.28 4.37
C THR A 169 11.93 -5.06 4.87
N VAL A 170 10.76 -4.78 4.29
CA VAL A 170 9.94 -3.61 4.64
C VAL A 170 9.40 -3.74 6.07
N PHE A 171 8.80 -4.89 6.41
CA PHE A 171 8.23 -5.07 7.76
C PHE A 171 9.28 -5.18 8.84
N THR A 172 10.46 -5.74 8.54
CA THR A 172 11.61 -5.71 9.43
C THR A 172 12.07 -4.29 9.71
N ARG A 173 12.16 -3.42 8.69
CA ARG A 173 12.51 -2.00 8.86
C ARG A 173 11.47 -1.22 9.67
N PHE A 174 10.20 -1.57 9.55
CA PHE A 174 9.14 -0.99 10.37
C PHE A 174 9.12 -1.51 11.81
N GLY A 175 9.83 -2.60 12.12
CA GLY A 175 9.76 -3.28 13.41
C GLY A 175 8.42 -3.99 13.65
N VAL A 176 7.68 -4.30 12.58
CA VAL A 176 6.38 -4.98 12.63
C VAL A 176 6.58 -6.47 12.38
N ARG A 177 6.16 -7.31 13.33
CA ARG A 177 6.12 -8.77 13.14
C ARG A 177 4.94 -9.16 12.27
N VAL A 178 5.21 -9.96 11.24
CA VAL A 178 4.18 -10.39 10.27
C VAL A 178 4.27 -11.87 9.95
N ALA A 179 3.16 -12.44 9.51
CA ALA A 179 3.12 -13.70 8.79
C ALA A 179 2.92 -13.41 7.29
N ILE A 180 3.84 -13.89 6.47
CA ILE A 180 3.76 -13.83 5.01
C ILE A 180 3.16 -15.15 4.55
N LYS A 181 1.90 -15.11 4.16
CA LYS A 181 1.14 -16.28 3.70
C LYS A 181 1.32 -16.44 2.20
N VAL A 182 1.56 -17.67 1.79
CA VAL A 182 1.74 -18.06 0.38
C VAL A 182 0.77 -19.20 0.06
N ASN A 183 0.14 -19.12 -1.11
CA ASN A 183 -0.61 -20.21 -1.72
C ASN A 183 -0.45 -20.15 -3.24
N ASN A 184 -1.17 -20.99 -3.98
CA ASN A 184 -1.15 -21.00 -5.43
C ASN A 184 -2.55 -21.29 -5.99
N ARG A 185 -2.99 -20.51 -6.98
CA ARG A 185 -4.30 -20.72 -7.66
C ARG A 185 -4.40 -22.12 -8.27
N LYS A 186 -3.29 -22.69 -8.74
CA LYS A 186 -3.26 -24.06 -9.28
C LYS A 186 -3.56 -25.12 -8.21
N ILE A 187 -3.10 -24.90 -6.97
CA ILE A 187 -3.48 -25.77 -5.83
C ILE A 187 -4.98 -25.71 -5.60
N LEU A 188 -5.55 -24.49 -5.56
CA LEU A 188 -7.00 -24.31 -5.35
C LEU A 188 -7.81 -24.94 -6.49
N THR A 189 -7.34 -24.82 -7.75
CA THR A 189 -7.95 -25.49 -8.90
C THR A 189 -7.89 -27.02 -8.73
N GLY A 190 -6.73 -27.56 -8.38
CA GLY A 190 -6.56 -28.99 -8.14
C GLY A 190 -7.44 -29.50 -7.01
N ILE A 191 -7.64 -28.73 -5.94
CA ILE A 191 -8.58 -29.08 -4.86
C ILE A 191 -10.00 -29.21 -5.44
N ALA A 192 -10.46 -28.22 -6.22
CA ALA A 192 -11.78 -28.27 -6.83
C ALA A 192 -11.95 -29.45 -7.80
N GLU A 193 -10.88 -29.80 -8.54
CA GLU A 193 -10.87 -31.01 -9.43
C GLU A 193 -11.01 -32.31 -8.65
N VAL A 194 -10.20 -32.53 -7.61
CA VAL A 194 -10.20 -33.80 -6.86
C VAL A 194 -11.45 -33.99 -6.00
N ILE A 195 -12.12 -32.93 -5.56
CA ILE A 195 -13.41 -33.03 -4.87
C ILE A 195 -14.59 -33.19 -5.84
N GLY A 196 -14.36 -33.07 -7.15
CA GLY A 196 -15.38 -33.28 -8.18
C GLY A 196 -16.24 -32.06 -8.47
N GLU A 197 -15.80 -30.84 -8.10
CA GLU A 197 -16.55 -29.56 -8.23
C GLU A 197 -15.75 -28.49 -9.01
N ALA A 198 -15.00 -28.90 -10.04
CA ALA A 198 -14.11 -28.01 -10.81
C ALA A 198 -14.81 -26.76 -11.36
N GLU A 199 -16.06 -26.87 -11.82
CA GLU A 199 -16.86 -25.76 -12.35
C GLU A 199 -17.22 -24.70 -11.28
N LYS A 200 -17.15 -25.08 -10.00
CA LYS A 200 -17.54 -24.23 -8.86
C LYS A 200 -16.33 -23.67 -8.08
N ILE A 201 -15.16 -23.65 -8.69
CA ILE A 201 -13.93 -23.19 -8.03
C ILE A 201 -14.09 -21.78 -7.45
N VAL A 202 -14.84 -20.89 -8.08
CA VAL A 202 -15.06 -19.52 -7.61
C VAL A 202 -15.86 -19.53 -6.31
N ASP A 203 -16.95 -20.29 -6.25
CA ASP A 203 -17.80 -20.40 -5.05
C ASP A 203 -17.03 -21.01 -3.89
N ILE A 204 -16.27 -22.09 -4.16
CA ILE A 204 -15.41 -22.74 -3.16
C ILE A 204 -14.37 -21.77 -2.60
N THR A 205 -13.67 -21.03 -3.46
CA THR A 205 -12.63 -20.11 -3.04
C THR A 205 -13.19 -18.89 -2.29
N VAL A 206 -14.35 -18.38 -2.68
CA VAL A 206 -15.05 -17.29 -1.99
C VAL A 206 -15.53 -17.73 -0.60
N ALA A 207 -16.03 -18.96 -0.45
CA ALA A 207 -16.45 -19.50 0.85
C ALA A 207 -15.24 -19.70 1.78
N ILE A 208 -14.15 -20.32 1.27
CA ILE A 208 -12.92 -20.55 2.04
C ILE A 208 -12.28 -19.23 2.52
N ASP A 209 -12.29 -18.18 1.71
CA ASP A 209 -11.74 -16.84 2.08
C ASP A 209 -12.42 -16.24 3.32
N LYS A 210 -13.60 -16.68 3.64
CA LYS A 210 -14.37 -16.20 4.79
C LYS A 210 -14.08 -16.96 6.09
N ILE A 211 -13.25 -18.01 6.06
CA ILE A 211 -13.04 -18.94 7.18
C ILE A 211 -12.64 -18.22 8.47
N ASP A 212 -11.78 -17.21 8.39
CA ASP A 212 -11.36 -16.39 9.55
C ASP A 212 -12.53 -15.60 10.19
N LYS A 213 -13.62 -15.37 9.44
CA LYS A 213 -14.77 -14.57 9.88
C LYS A 213 -15.94 -15.38 10.36
N ILE A 214 -16.24 -16.47 9.65
CA ILE A 214 -17.45 -17.28 9.87
C ILE A 214 -17.15 -18.68 10.39
N GLY A 215 -15.86 -19.04 10.52
CA GLY A 215 -15.42 -20.37 10.94
C GLY A 215 -15.74 -21.47 9.94
N VAL A 216 -15.27 -22.70 10.22
CA VAL A 216 -15.45 -23.86 9.35
C VAL A 216 -16.94 -24.19 9.13
N ASP A 217 -17.76 -24.11 10.19
CA ASP A 217 -19.19 -24.40 10.09
C ASP A 217 -19.92 -23.40 9.18
N GLY A 218 -19.54 -22.11 9.26
CA GLY A 218 -20.07 -21.07 8.38
C GLY A 218 -19.67 -21.27 6.92
N VAL A 219 -18.41 -21.67 6.67
CA VAL A 219 -17.92 -22.04 5.33
C VAL A 219 -18.70 -23.21 4.78
N ASN A 220 -18.90 -24.28 5.58
CA ASN A 220 -19.66 -25.44 5.17
C ASN A 220 -21.13 -25.10 4.84
N ALA A 221 -21.75 -24.19 5.60
CA ALA A 221 -23.11 -23.74 5.32
C ALA A 221 -23.19 -22.94 4.01
N GLU A 222 -22.21 -22.10 3.73
CA GLU A 222 -22.13 -21.35 2.47
C GLU A 222 -21.92 -22.29 1.28
N LEU A 223 -20.97 -23.23 1.36
CA LEU A 223 -20.74 -24.23 0.32
C LEU A 223 -22.01 -25.03 -0.01
N ARG A 224 -22.81 -25.42 0.99
CA ARG A 224 -24.12 -26.06 0.78
C ARG A 224 -25.09 -25.16 0.03
N SER A 225 -25.14 -23.88 0.41
CA SER A 225 -25.99 -22.88 -0.24
C SER A 225 -25.63 -22.70 -1.71
N ASP A 226 -24.34 -22.81 -2.06
CA ASP A 226 -23.82 -22.71 -3.42
C ASP A 226 -23.93 -24.06 -4.18
N GLY A 227 -24.57 -25.06 -3.56
CA GLY A 227 -24.87 -26.34 -4.17
C GLY A 227 -23.66 -27.28 -4.29
N ILE A 228 -22.64 -27.10 -3.44
CA ILE A 228 -21.55 -28.09 -3.30
C ILE A 228 -22.04 -29.31 -2.59
N SER A 229 -21.69 -30.50 -3.09
CA SER A 229 -22.16 -31.75 -2.54
C SER A 229 -21.59 -32.06 -1.14
N GLU A 230 -22.32 -32.79 -0.29
CA GLU A 230 -21.83 -33.16 1.04
C GLU A 230 -20.56 -34.03 0.94
N GLU A 231 -20.42 -34.84 -0.11
CA GLU A 231 -19.23 -35.64 -0.35
C GLU A 231 -18.02 -34.75 -0.64
N ALA A 232 -18.18 -33.71 -1.47
CA ALA A 232 -17.13 -32.71 -1.77
C ALA A 232 -16.75 -31.94 -0.52
N ILE A 233 -17.75 -31.51 0.28
CA ILE A 233 -17.49 -30.79 1.56
C ILE A 233 -16.70 -31.69 2.52
N ALA A 234 -17.05 -32.95 2.62
CA ALA A 234 -16.33 -33.93 3.48
C ALA A 234 -14.88 -34.11 3.02
N ARG A 235 -14.63 -34.16 1.71
CA ARG A 235 -13.28 -34.28 1.13
C ARG A 235 -12.46 -33.00 1.34
N LEU A 236 -13.11 -31.83 1.44
CA LEU A 236 -12.46 -30.53 1.67
C LEU A 236 -12.00 -30.34 3.13
N GLN A 237 -12.66 -30.98 4.12
CA GLN A 237 -12.36 -30.77 5.54
C GLN A 237 -10.89 -31.02 5.93
N PRO A 238 -10.23 -32.12 5.53
CA PRO A 238 -8.83 -32.36 5.85
C PRO A 238 -7.90 -31.27 5.29
N ILE A 239 -8.29 -30.65 4.18
CA ILE A 239 -7.49 -29.63 3.48
C ILE A 239 -7.58 -28.28 4.21
N ILE A 240 -8.78 -27.82 4.52
CA ILE A 240 -9.00 -26.52 5.17
C ILE A 240 -8.57 -26.52 6.65
N ASN A 241 -8.49 -27.67 7.29
CA ASN A 241 -8.03 -27.84 8.66
C ASN A 241 -6.57 -28.30 8.75
N LEU A 242 -5.83 -28.36 7.63
CA LEU A 242 -4.46 -28.86 7.59
C LEU A 242 -3.52 -27.99 8.40
N GLN A 243 -2.91 -28.57 9.42
CA GLN A 243 -1.92 -27.94 10.30
C GLN A 243 -0.55 -28.59 10.11
N GLY A 244 0.49 -27.95 10.61
CA GLY A 244 1.87 -28.47 10.56
C GLY A 244 2.84 -27.51 9.92
N THR A 245 4.07 -27.94 9.74
CA THR A 245 5.13 -27.21 9.02
C THR A 245 4.81 -27.10 7.52
N ASN A 246 5.48 -26.19 6.83
CA ASN A 246 5.32 -26.05 5.38
C ASN A 246 5.61 -27.36 4.64
N ASP A 247 6.63 -28.11 5.06
CA ASP A 247 7.04 -29.36 4.42
C ASP A 247 5.97 -30.45 4.62
N GLU A 248 5.39 -30.56 5.82
CA GLU A 248 4.29 -31.49 6.12
C GLU A 248 3.03 -31.14 5.33
N LYS A 249 2.67 -29.86 5.28
CA LYS A 249 1.54 -29.37 4.48
C LYS A 249 1.73 -29.67 3.00
N LEU A 250 2.94 -29.39 2.44
CA LEU A 250 3.26 -29.68 1.04
C LEU A 250 3.24 -31.18 0.73
N ALA A 251 3.69 -32.02 1.63
CA ALA A 251 3.65 -33.47 1.44
C ALA A 251 2.20 -33.98 1.43
N THR A 252 1.38 -33.54 2.39
CA THR A 252 -0.02 -33.96 2.50
C THR A 252 -0.84 -33.46 1.30
N ILE A 253 -0.70 -32.20 0.89
CA ILE A 253 -1.48 -31.69 -0.23
C ILE A 253 -1.05 -32.29 -1.57
N ALA A 254 0.24 -32.66 -1.73
CA ALA A 254 0.71 -33.38 -2.91
C ALA A 254 0.04 -34.78 -3.05
N GLU A 255 -0.13 -35.49 -1.93
CA GLU A 255 -0.82 -36.78 -1.94
C GLU A 255 -2.32 -36.61 -2.26
N VAL A 256 -2.97 -35.60 -1.69
CA VAL A 256 -4.37 -35.27 -1.99
C VAL A 256 -4.57 -34.95 -3.46
N LEU A 257 -3.64 -34.22 -4.06
CA LEU A 257 -3.70 -33.71 -5.43
C LEU A 257 -3.06 -34.64 -6.46
N ARG A 258 -2.70 -35.88 -6.10
CA ARG A 258 -1.98 -36.81 -6.98
C ARG A 258 -2.66 -37.07 -8.34
N GLU A 259 -3.99 -36.89 -8.41
CA GLU A 259 -4.78 -37.06 -9.63
C GLU A 259 -5.01 -35.75 -10.41
N SER A 260 -4.54 -34.60 -9.88
CA SER A 260 -4.63 -33.31 -10.54
C SER A 260 -3.24 -32.85 -10.98
N GLU A 261 -2.98 -32.87 -12.28
CA GLU A 261 -1.73 -32.34 -12.86
C GLU A 261 -1.55 -30.84 -12.56
N THR A 262 -2.64 -30.09 -12.68
CA THR A 262 -2.66 -28.64 -12.35
C THR A 262 -2.32 -28.42 -10.87
N GLY A 263 -2.93 -29.17 -9.97
CA GLY A 263 -2.70 -29.08 -8.53
C GLY A 263 -1.26 -29.41 -8.15
N LEU A 264 -0.70 -30.50 -8.69
CA LEU A 264 0.69 -30.90 -8.47
C LEU A 264 1.67 -29.82 -8.96
N LYS A 265 1.39 -29.20 -10.11
CA LYS A 265 2.21 -28.08 -10.60
C LYS A 265 2.23 -26.91 -9.63
N GLY A 266 1.07 -26.58 -9.03
CA GLY A 266 0.99 -25.55 -7.99
C GLY A 266 1.80 -25.89 -6.75
N VAL A 267 1.80 -27.18 -6.32
CA VAL A 267 2.61 -27.68 -5.19
C VAL A 267 4.11 -27.54 -5.49
N GLU A 268 4.55 -27.91 -6.71
CA GLU A 268 5.95 -27.75 -7.14
C GLU A 268 6.40 -26.29 -7.10
N GLU A 269 5.56 -25.37 -7.59
CA GLU A 269 5.86 -23.93 -7.61
C GLU A 269 6.00 -23.37 -6.18
N VAL A 270 5.07 -23.71 -5.28
CA VAL A 270 5.16 -23.25 -3.88
C VAL A 270 6.36 -23.89 -3.18
N ARG A 271 6.65 -25.16 -3.41
CA ARG A 271 7.84 -25.85 -2.88
C ARG A 271 9.10 -25.13 -3.30
N PHE A 272 9.24 -24.81 -4.60
CA PHE A 272 10.40 -24.06 -5.11
C PHE A 272 10.59 -22.73 -4.38
N ILE A 273 9.52 -21.95 -4.21
CA ILE A 273 9.56 -20.65 -3.51
C ILE A 273 10.03 -20.84 -2.06
N LEU A 274 9.37 -21.74 -1.32
CA LEU A 274 9.67 -21.95 0.11
C LEU A 274 11.06 -22.53 0.33
N ASP A 275 11.50 -23.49 -0.48
CA ASP A 275 12.84 -24.09 -0.37
C ASP A 275 13.94 -23.08 -0.69
N THR A 276 13.74 -22.24 -1.71
CA THR A 276 14.71 -21.18 -2.06
C THR A 276 14.81 -20.15 -0.92
N LEU A 277 13.70 -19.83 -0.25
CA LEU A 277 13.68 -18.88 0.86
C LEU A 277 14.35 -19.41 2.13
N LYS A 278 14.45 -20.74 2.35
CA LYS A 278 15.11 -21.33 3.52
C LYS A 278 16.57 -20.85 3.68
N GLY A 279 17.26 -20.59 2.58
CA GLY A 279 18.66 -20.12 2.60
C GLY A 279 18.86 -18.61 2.70
N VAL A 280 17.78 -17.82 2.70
CA VAL A 280 17.87 -16.35 2.61
C VAL A 280 18.00 -15.68 3.98
N GLY A 281 17.54 -16.33 5.07
CA GLY A 281 17.61 -15.78 6.43
C GLY A 281 16.59 -14.67 6.68
N LEU A 282 15.32 -14.91 6.35
CA LEU A 282 14.21 -14.00 6.59
C LEU A 282 13.98 -13.80 8.10
N HIS A 283 13.48 -12.61 8.47
CA HIS A 283 13.16 -12.25 9.86
C HIS A 283 11.71 -12.61 10.22
N ASN A 284 10.82 -12.60 9.25
CA ASN A 284 9.41 -12.90 9.43
C ASN A 284 9.06 -14.32 8.94
N THR A 285 7.98 -14.87 9.48
CA THR A 285 7.52 -16.22 9.10
C THR A 285 6.92 -16.19 7.70
N VAL A 286 7.31 -17.17 6.87
CA VAL A 286 6.65 -17.48 5.59
C VAL A 286 5.94 -18.82 5.72
N GLU A 287 4.64 -18.85 5.48
CA GLU A 287 3.81 -20.05 5.68
C GLU A 287 2.92 -20.36 4.47
N LEU A 288 2.84 -21.65 4.15
CA LEU A 288 1.80 -22.15 3.24
C LEU A 288 0.45 -22.08 3.95
N ASP A 289 -0.48 -21.34 3.38
CA ASP A 289 -1.85 -21.23 3.87
C ASP A 289 -2.84 -21.64 2.77
N LEU A 290 -3.35 -22.86 2.85
CA LEU A 290 -4.29 -23.40 1.86
C LEU A 290 -5.66 -22.71 1.90
N THR A 291 -5.95 -21.96 2.96
CA THR A 291 -7.18 -21.15 3.08
C THR A 291 -7.03 -19.78 2.44
N LEU A 292 -5.82 -19.38 2.05
CA LEU A 292 -5.60 -18.17 1.28
C LEU A 292 -6.13 -18.37 -0.14
N ALA A 293 -7.39 -18.06 -0.32
CA ALA A 293 -8.11 -18.16 -1.59
C ALA A 293 -8.42 -16.78 -2.20
N ARG A 294 -8.02 -15.73 -1.51
CA ARG A 294 -8.26 -14.31 -1.81
C ARG A 294 -7.50 -13.88 -3.07
N GLY A 295 -8.01 -12.86 -3.70
CA GLY A 295 -7.35 -12.17 -4.80
C GLY A 295 -8.31 -11.81 -5.92
N LEU A 296 -7.84 -10.96 -6.82
CA LEU A 296 -8.58 -10.61 -8.02
C LEU A 296 -8.62 -11.83 -8.96
N ASN A 297 -9.68 -11.98 -9.70
CA ASN A 297 -9.92 -13.14 -10.58
C ASN A 297 -8.88 -13.34 -11.69
N TYR A 298 -7.92 -12.41 -11.82
CA TYR A 298 -6.86 -12.48 -12.81
C TYR A 298 -5.59 -13.22 -12.32
N TYR A 299 -5.49 -13.61 -11.04
CA TYR A 299 -4.32 -14.38 -10.58
C TYR A 299 -4.36 -15.82 -11.10
N THR A 300 -3.20 -16.31 -11.56
CA THR A 300 -3.03 -17.58 -12.25
C THR A 300 -2.05 -18.55 -11.57
N GLY A 301 -1.23 -18.05 -10.68
CA GLY A 301 -0.16 -18.80 -10.00
C GLY A 301 -0.11 -18.50 -8.51
N ALA A 302 1.11 -18.23 -8.01
CA ALA A 302 1.32 -17.86 -6.61
C ALA A 302 0.48 -16.67 -6.18
N ILE A 303 -0.02 -16.72 -4.94
CA ILE A 303 -0.75 -15.63 -4.27
C ILE A 303 -0.12 -15.39 -2.91
N PHE A 304 -0.10 -14.11 -2.52
CA PHE A 304 0.53 -13.64 -1.29
C PHE A 304 -0.45 -12.81 -0.46
N GLU A 305 -0.36 -12.97 0.84
CA GLU A 305 -1.02 -12.10 1.80
C GLU A 305 -0.11 -11.88 3.01
N VAL A 306 -0.07 -10.67 3.56
CA VAL A 306 0.66 -10.40 4.79
C VAL A 306 -0.30 -9.94 5.87
N LYS A 307 -0.22 -10.61 7.03
CA LYS A 307 -0.99 -10.28 8.24
C LYS A 307 -0.04 -9.78 9.33
N ALA A 308 -0.38 -8.66 9.97
CA ALA A 308 0.29 -8.24 11.20
C ALA A 308 -0.06 -9.21 12.35
N LEU A 309 0.92 -9.54 13.19
CA LEU A 309 0.73 -10.50 14.28
C LEU A 309 0.29 -9.83 15.60
N ASP A 310 0.65 -8.56 15.79
CA ASP A 310 0.45 -7.86 17.05
C ASP A 310 -0.73 -6.87 17.04
N VAL A 311 -1.42 -6.75 15.89
CA VAL A 311 -2.59 -5.85 15.73
C VAL A 311 -3.68 -6.57 14.96
N GLU A 312 -4.90 -6.55 15.49
CA GLU A 312 -6.07 -7.06 14.79
C GLU A 312 -6.49 -6.10 13.68
N ILE A 313 -6.04 -6.39 12.46
CA ILE A 313 -6.35 -5.63 11.24
C ILE A 313 -6.41 -6.62 10.07
N GLY A 314 -7.15 -6.26 9.01
CA GLY A 314 -7.13 -7.04 7.77
C GLY A 314 -5.74 -7.04 7.11
N SER A 315 -5.59 -7.83 6.04
CA SER A 315 -4.33 -7.95 5.29
C SER A 315 -3.70 -6.60 4.98
N ILE A 316 -2.42 -6.44 5.28
CA ILE A 316 -1.66 -5.21 5.08
C ILE A 316 -0.89 -5.19 3.76
N THR A 317 -0.77 -6.35 3.12
CA THR A 317 -0.16 -6.54 1.80
C THR A 317 -0.89 -7.68 1.10
N GLY A 318 -1.00 -7.61 -0.22
CA GLY A 318 -1.54 -8.70 -1.02
C GLY A 318 -1.06 -8.63 -2.46
N GLY A 319 -0.96 -9.79 -3.11
CA GLY A 319 -0.46 -9.88 -4.48
C GLY A 319 -0.53 -11.29 -5.06
N GLY A 320 0.04 -11.46 -6.24
CA GLY A 320 0.15 -12.74 -6.90
C GLY A 320 0.62 -12.68 -8.35
N ARG A 321 0.74 -13.84 -8.97
CA ARG A 321 1.09 -13.99 -10.39
C ARG A 321 -0.14 -13.86 -11.28
N TYR A 322 0.02 -13.14 -12.38
CA TYR A 322 -0.99 -12.94 -13.41
C TYR A 322 -0.35 -13.11 -14.80
N ASP A 323 -0.77 -14.13 -15.57
CA ASP A 323 -0.10 -14.50 -16.82
C ASP A 323 -0.77 -13.92 -18.07
N ASN A 324 -1.93 -13.31 -17.95
CA ASN A 324 -2.70 -12.85 -19.12
C ASN A 324 -3.35 -11.47 -18.93
N LEU A 325 -2.91 -10.67 -17.97
CA LEU A 325 -3.52 -9.37 -17.73
C LEU A 325 -3.35 -8.41 -18.92
N THR A 326 -2.19 -8.46 -19.61
CA THR A 326 -1.95 -7.70 -20.83
C THR A 326 -2.77 -8.17 -22.04
N GLY A 327 -3.25 -9.42 -22.00
CA GLY A 327 -4.13 -10.00 -23.04
C GLY A 327 -5.42 -9.23 -23.21
N ILE A 328 -5.96 -8.63 -22.14
CA ILE A 328 -7.15 -7.77 -22.19
C ILE A 328 -6.93 -6.48 -23.00
N PHE A 329 -5.69 -6.12 -23.27
CA PHE A 329 -5.28 -4.98 -24.11
C PHE A 329 -4.63 -5.44 -25.43
N GLY A 330 -4.86 -6.69 -25.85
CA GLY A 330 -4.39 -7.22 -27.13
C GLY A 330 -2.96 -7.76 -27.15
N MET A 331 -2.34 -7.97 -25.99
CA MET A 331 -1.00 -8.56 -25.86
C MET A 331 -1.01 -9.78 -24.93
N PRO A 332 -1.52 -10.95 -25.39
CA PRO A 332 -1.56 -12.16 -24.58
C PRO A 332 -0.18 -12.75 -24.33
N GLY A 333 -0.05 -13.60 -23.31
CA GLY A 333 1.14 -14.41 -23.04
C GLY A 333 2.30 -13.67 -22.37
N LEU A 334 2.08 -12.48 -21.81
CA LEU A 334 3.05 -11.80 -20.98
C LEU A 334 2.76 -12.10 -19.50
N SER A 335 3.61 -12.91 -18.90
CA SER A 335 3.55 -13.22 -17.48
C SER A 335 3.96 -12.03 -16.63
N GLY A 336 3.29 -11.86 -15.51
CA GLY A 336 3.59 -10.86 -14.51
C GLY A 336 3.34 -11.37 -13.10
N VAL A 337 4.06 -10.85 -12.15
CA VAL A 337 3.86 -11.08 -10.72
C VAL A 337 4.10 -9.80 -9.95
N GLY A 338 3.29 -9.53 -8.96
CA GLY A 338 3.44 -8.32 -8.16
C GLY A 338 2.60 -8.34 -6.90
N PHE A 339 2.80 -7.32 -6.08
CA PHE A 339 2.04 -7.12 -4.86
C PHE A 339 1.89 -5.64 -4.53
N SER A 340 1.01 -5.35 -3.58
CA SER A 340 0.73 -4.00 -3.10
C SER A 340 0.82 -3.94 -1.58
N PHE A 341 1.60 -3.00 -1.03
CA PHE A 341 1.47 -2.59 0.36
C PHE A 341 0.29 -1.64 0.51
N GLY A 342 -0.59 -1.93 1.46
CA GLY A 342 -1.68 -1.04 1.86
C GLY A 342 -1.19 0.03 2.84
N ALA A 343 -0.69 1.16 2.32
CA ALA A 343 -0.03 2.19 3.13
C ALA A 343 -0.89 2.70 4.29
N ASP A 344 -2.20 2.85 4.08
CA ASP A 344 -3.11 3.33 5.12
C ASP A 344 -3.34 2.32 6.25
N ARG A 345 -3.30 1.01 5.94
CA ARG A 345 -3.35 -0.04 6.97
C ARG A 345 -2.03 -0.15 7.73
N ILE A 346 -0.90 -0.02 7.03
CA ILE A 346 0.42 0.04 7.67
C ILE A 346 0.50 1.25 8.60
N TYR A 347 -0.05 2.41 8.18
CA TYR A 347 -0.17 3.60 9.02
C TYR A 347 -0.93 3.31 10.32
N ASP A 348 -2.06 2.61 10.23
CA ASP A 348 -2.87 2.22 11.40
C ASP A 348 -2.10 1.24 12.32
N VAL A 349 -1.34 0.28 11.75
CA VAL A 349 -0.51 -0.68 12.52
C VAL A 349 0.61 0.05 13.26
N LEU A 350 1.37 0.91 12.57
CA LEU A 350 2.48 1.65 13.19
C LEU A 350 2.00 2.61 14.28
N ASN A 351 0.83 3.23 14.12
CA ASN A 351 0.21 4.03 15.20
C ASN A 351 -0.22 3.18 16.40
N ALA A 352 -0.80 2.00 16.16
CA ALA A 352 -1.24 1.11 17.23
C ALA A 352 -0.09 0.56 18.07
N LEU A 353 1.08 0.37 17.45
CA LEU A 353 2.30 -0.18 18.07
C LEU A 353 3.29 0.90 18.51
N ASP A 354 3.02 2.17 18.25
CA ASP A 354 3.92 3.33 18.51
C ASP A 354 5.34 3.14 17.93
N LEU A 355 5.42 2.69 16.67
CA LEU A 355 6.68 2.33 16.01
C LEU A 355 7.26 3.43 15.10
N TYR A 356 6.72 4.65 15.14
CA TYR A 356 7.33 5.74 14.37
C TYR A 356 8.60 6.26 15.03
N PRO A 357 9.72 6.39 14.28
CA PRO A 357 10.93 7.02 14.78
C PRO A 357 10.66 8.47 15.21
N LYS A 358 11.31 8.91 16.29
CA LYS A 358 11.20 10.30 16.76
C LYS A 358 11.64 11.30 15.68
N GLU A 359 12.62 10.93 14.88
CA GLU A 359 13.19 11.70 13.78
C GLU A 359 12.23 11.82 12.57
N SER A 360 11.18 11.01 12.51
CA SER A 360 10.14 11.13 11.45
C SER A 360 9.33 12.42 11.53
N ARG A 361 9.48 13.19 12.60
CA ARG A 361 8.88 14.51 12.73
C ARG A 361 9.56 15.49 11.77
N GLN A 362 8.96 15.67 10.58
CA GLN A 362 9.36 16.72 9.66
C GLN A 362 8.85 18.07 10.18
N GLY A 363 9.72 19.07 10.28
CA GLY A 363 9.33 20.39 10.75
C GLY A 363 10.53 21.29 10.99
N THR A 364 10.27 22.43 11.59
CA THR A 364 11.32 23.37 11.99
C THR A 364 12.18 22.77 13.09
N GLU A 365 13.48 22.69 12.85
CA GLU A 365 14.44 22.21 13.84
C GLU A 365 14.92 23.37 14.75
N VAL A 366 15.09 24.57 14.19
CA VAL A 366 15.52 25.76 14.94
C VAL A 366 14.60 26.93 14.64
N LEU A 367 14.00 27.51 15.67
CA LEU A 367 13.24 28.76 15.58
C LEU A 367 14.06 29.91 16.18
N PHE A 368 14.38 30.89 15.38
CA PHE A 368 14.95 32.18 15.87
C PHE A 368 13.84 33.07 16.37
N ILE A 369 14.05 33.64 17.55
CA ILE A 369 13.17 34.66 18.17
C ILE A 369 13.41 35.99 17.51
N ASN A 370 12.34 36.68 17.13
CA ASN A 370 12.40 38.04 16.59
C ASN A 370 12.19 39.05 17.69
N PHE A 371 13.25 39.76 18.07
CA PHE A 371 13.20 40.85 19.05
C PHE A 371 12.99 42.25 18.41
N GLY A 372 13.32 42.39 17.13
CA GLY A 372 13.18 43.65 16.38
C GLY A 372 13.99 43.66 15.07
N ASP A 373 14.09 44.86 14.48
CA ASP A 373 14.68 45.00 13.14
C ASP A 373 16.20 44.75 13.14
N ALA A 374 16.90 45.18 14.18
CA ALA A 374 18.36 45.01 14.30
C ALA A 374 18.71 43.51 14.49
N GLU A 375 17.99 42.84 15.37
CA GLU A 375 18.16 41.41 15.62
C GLU A 375 17.75 40.58 14.40
N THR A 376 16.69 40.99 13.68
CA THR A 376 16.30 40.38 12.42
C THR A 376 17.41 40.46 11.37
N ALA A 377 18.01 41.65 11.21
CA ALA A 377 19.11 41.86 10.26
C ALA A 377 20.33 40.99 10.62
N TYR A 378 20.63 40.81 11.91
CA TYR A 378 21.69 39.95 12.39
C TYR A 378 21.35 38.46 12.18
N CYS A 379 20.12 38.03 12.52
CA CYS A 379 19.70 36.62 12.46
C CYS A 379 19.57 36.10 11.03
N MET A 380 19.12 36.87 10.06
CA MET A 380 18.84 36.39 8.69
C MET A 380 20.03 35.71 8.01
N PRO A 381 21.28 36.24 8.05
CA PRO A 381 22.46 35.53 7.54
C PRO A 381 22.72 34.20 8.26
N LEU A 382 22.49 34.12 9.58
CA LEU A 382 22.68 32.92 10.38
C LEU A 382 21.64 31.87 10.00
N VAL A 383 20.37 32.26 9.85
CA VAL A 383 19.29 31.40 9.35
C VAL A 383 19.64 30.83 7.97
N ALA A 384 20.17 31.65 7.07
CA ALA A 384 20.59 31.23 5.73
C ALA A 384 21.72 30.17 5.80
N LYS A 385 22.72 30.36 6.69
CA LYS A 385 23.79 29.38 6.89
C LYS A 385 23.27 28.04 7.43
N LEU A 386 22.36 28.04 8.42
CA LEU A 386 21.75 26.83 8.94
C LEU A 386 20.98 26.08 7.87
N ARG A 387 20.19 26.79 7.05
CA ARG A 387 19.47 26.20 5.92
C ARG A 387 20.41 25.61 4.87
N GLN A 388 21.54 26.27 4.57
CA GLN A 388 22.56 25.72 3.67
C GLN A 388 23.21 24.45 4.22
N ALA A 389 23.29 24.34 5.55
CA ALA A 389 23.74 23.11 6.23
C ALA A 389 22.63 22.03 6.36
N GLY A 390 21.47 22.23 5.73
CA GLY A 390 20.35 21.26 5.75
C GLY A 390 19.56 21.25 7.07
N ILE A 391 19.68 22.30 7.89
CA ILE A 391 18.93 22.44 9.15
C ILE A 391 17.67 23.29 8.88
N ALA A 392 16.49 22.68 9.10
CA ALA A 392 15.21 23.35 8.90
C ALA A 392 15.03 24.49 9.92
N THR A 393 15.15 25.73 9.46
CA THR A 393 15.22 26.91 10.33
C THR A 393 14.18 27.95 9.95
N GLU A 394 13.47 28.48 10.95
CA GLU A 394 12.56 29.61 10.82
C GLU A 394 13.11 30.82 11.64
N LEU A 395 12.84 32.03 11.16
CA LEU A 395 12.84 33.24 11.99
C LEU A 395 11.37 33.64 12.19
N PHE A 396 10.96 33.86 13.43
CA PHE A 396 9.56 34.27 13.68
C PHE A 396 9.26 35.57 12.94
N PRO A 397 8.19 35.63 12.12
CA PRO A 397 8.04 36.69 11.14
C PRO A 397 7.75 38.07 11.76
N ASP A 398 6.99 38.08 12.87
CA ASP A 398 6.51 39.33 13.48
C ASP A 398 7.32 39.70 14.72
N LYS A 399 7.54 40.99 14.95
CA LYS A 399 7.97 41.49 16.26
C LYS A 399 6.85 41.23 17.27
N ALA A 400 7.06 40.30 18.18
CA ALA A 400 6.09 39.90 19.17
C ALA A 400 6.72 39.62 20.53
N LYS A 401 5.91 39.65 21.60
CA LYS A 401 6.38 39.25 22.93
C LYS A 401 6.98 37.84 22.89
N MET A 402 8.13 37.62 23.55
CA MET A 402 8.84 36.36 23.64
C MET A 402 7.92 35.19 24.00
N LYS A 403 6.99 35.39 24.96
CA LYS A 403 6.00 34.36 25.35
C LYS A 403 5.16 33.84 24.17
N LYS A 404 4.74 34.73 23.24
CA LYS A 404 3.97 34.36 22.05
C LYS A 404 4.80 33.47 21.14
N GLN A 405 6.07 33.82 20.92
CA GLN A 405 6.99 33.09 20.04
C GLN A 405 7.39 31.73 20.66
N MET A 406 7.64 31.71 21.97
CA MET A 406 7.88 30.42 22.69
C MET A 406 6.67 29.50 22.67
N ASN A 407 5.45 30.03 22.81
CA ASN A 407 4.23 29.24 22.67
C ASN A 407 4.08 28.65 21.25
N TYR A 408 4.48 29.41 20.22
CA TYR A 408 4.50 28.93 18.84
C TYR A 408 5.53 27.79 18.67
N ALA A 409 6.75 27.95 19.21
CA ALA A 409 7.76 26.87 19.18
C ALA A 409 7.25 25.60 19.85
N ASN A 410 6.64 25.73 21.05
CA ASN A 410 6.06 24.59 21.78
C ASN A 410 4.91 23.92 20.99
N ALA A 411 3.99 24.72 20.42
CA ALA A 411 2.85 24.19 19.66
C ALA A 411 3.29 23.47 18.37
N LYS A 412 4.42 23.86 17.79
CA LYS A 412 5.03 23.19 16.63
C LYS A 412 6.02 22.09 17.02
N HIS A 413 6.24 21.84 18.30
CA HIS A 413 7.24 20.89 18.81
C HIS A 413 8.64 21.16 18.25
N VAL A 414 9.02 22.44 18.10
CA VAL A 414 10.35 22.83 17.63
C VAL A 414 11.39 22.42 18.69
N PRO A 415 12.39 21.60 18.35
CA PRO A 415 13.35 21.09 19.36
C PRO A 415 14.30 22.15 19.87
N PHE A 416 14.66 23.16 19.06
CA PHE A 416 15.60 24.20 19.45
C PHE A 416 15.06 25.59 19.17
N VAL A 417 15.30 26.49 20.13
CA VAL A 417 15.02 27.94 19.95
C VAL A 417 16.32 28.71 20.05
N ALA A 418 16.60 29.55 19.07
CA ALA A 418 17.76 30.44 19.03
C ALA A 418 17.35 31.89 19.41
N LEU A 419 18.09 32.44 20.35
CA LEU A 419 17.92 33.81 20.81
C LEU A 419 19.18 34.60 20.45
N ALA A 420 19.00 35.81 19.92
CA ALA A 420 20.07 36.75 19.66
C ALA A 420 19.60 38.14 20.10
N GLY A 421 19.98 38.56 21.28
CA GLY A 421 19.82 39.89 21.79
C GLY A 421 21.11 40.73 21.61
N GLU A 422 21.15 41.92 22.19
CA GLU A 422 22.32 42.82 22.10
C GLU A 422 23.63 42.15 22.54
N SER A 423 23.58 41.33 23.61
CA SER A 423 24.76 40.63 24.13
C SER A 423 25.28 39.57 23.17
N GLU A 424 24.38 38.72 22.63
CA GLU A 424 24.76 37.67 21.69
C GLU A 424 25.29 38.29 20.38
N MET A 425 24.65 39.35 19.90
CA MET A 425 25.08 40.06 18.69
C MET A 425 26.49 40.67 18.87
N ALA A 426 26.80 41.22 20.03
CA ALA A 426 28.12 41.78 20.32
C ALA A 426 29.23 40.71 20.31
N GLU A 427 28.90 39.45 20.66
CA GLU A 427 29.84 38.32 20.61
C GLU A 427 29.82 37.54 19.27
N GLY A 428 28.94 37.91 18.34
CA GLY A 428 28.79 37.16 17.09
C GLY A 428 28.19 35.77 17.28
N LYS A 429 27.36 35.58 18.31
CA LYS A 429 26.80 34.26 18.73
C LYS A 429 25.28 34.28 18.81
N VAL A 430 24.70 33.13 19.15
CA VAL A 430 23.29 32.95 19.52
C VAL A 430 23.21 32.07 20.77
N THR A 431 22.23 32.33 21.61
CA THR A 431 21.87 31.41 22.69
C THR A 431 20.93 30.34 22.14
N LEU A 432 21.42 29.13 21.94
CA LEU A 432 20.63 27.98 21.51
C LEU A 432 20.04 27.28 22.74
N LYS A 433 18.71 27.25 22.81
CA LYS A 433 17.95 26.60 23.87
C LYS A 433 17.39 25.29 23.36
N ASP A 434 17.69 24.19 24.03
CA ASP A 434 17.02 22.91 23.89
C ASP A 434 15.64 22.98 24.56
N MET A 435 14.59 22.67 23.83
CA MET A 435 13.22 22.80 24.32
C MET A 435 12.75 21.58 25.14
N GLU A 436 13.44 20.45 25.03
CA GLU A 436 13.16 19.22 25.81
C GLU A 436 13.86 19.29 27.17
N THR A 437 15.16 19.57 27.20
CA THR A 437 15.96 19.60 28.42
C THR A 437 15.93 20.94 29.14
N GLY A 438 15.67 22.04 28.42
CA GLY A 438 15.75 23.41 28.91
C GLY A 438 17.18 23.96 28.96
N GLU A 439 18.20 23.18 28.59
CA GLU A 439 19.59 23.64 28.53
C GLU A 439 19.80 24.74 27.51
N GLN A 440 20.73 25.65 27.81
CA GLN A 440 21.06 26.76 26.95
C GLN A 440 22.57 26.87 26.73
N HIS A 441 22.98 27.07 25.49
CA HIS A 441 24.37 27.16 25.11
C HIS A 441 24.58 28.41 24.25
N LEU A 442 25.59 29.23 24.57
CA LEU A 442 26.01 30.35 23.79
C LEU A 442 26.99 29.88 22.71
N LEU A 443 26.56 29.86 21.45
CA LEU A 443 27.27 29.21 20.34
C LEU A 443 27.39 30.18 19.13
N THR A 444 28.47 30.03 18.35
CA THR A 444 28.51 30.55 16.98
C THR A 444 27.58 29.70 16.07
N VAL A 445 27.25 30.21 14.89
CA VAL A 445 26.41 29.46 13.95
C VAL A 445 27.10 28.16 13.47
N GLU A 446 28.42 28.17 13.34
CA GLU A 446 29.22 27.00 12.98
C GLU A 446 29.16 25.93 14.06
N GLU A 447 29.21 26.31 15.34
CA GLU A 447 29.03 25.40 16.48
C GLU A 447 27.60 24.84 16.54
N VAL A 448 26.58 25.65 16.20
CA VAL A 448 25.19 25.16 16.07
C VAL A 448 25.10 24.11 14.96
N VAL A 449 25.71 24.36 13.80
CA VAL A 449 25.75 23.38 12.69
C VAL A 449 26.43 22.08 13.15
N ALA A 450 27.60 22.17 13.78
CA ALA A 450 28.34 21.00 14.27
C ALA A 450 27.55 20.21 15.35
N LYS A 451 26.76 20.90 16.18
CA LYS A 451 25.92 20.28 17.21
C LYS A 451 24.73 19.53 16.58
N LEU A 452 24.11 20.06 15.54
CA LEU A 452 22.89 19.52 14.92
C LEU A 452 23.18 18.59 13.73
N ARG A 453 24.37 18.63 13.19
CA ARG A 453 24.86 17.76 12.08
C ARG A 453 26.29 17.28 12.42
N PRO A 454 26.41 16.33 13.39
CA PRO A 454 27.70 15.79 13.82
C PRO A 454 28.42 14.95 12.77
#